data_9633c6225d92b07ffc129cd59102b3b6
#
_entry.id   9633c6225d92b07ffc129cd59102b3b6
#
_cell.length_a   1.000
_cell.length_b   1.000
_cell.length_c   1.000
_cell.angle_alpha   90.00
_cell.angle_beta   90.00
_cell.angle_gamma   90.00
#
_symmetry.space_group_name_H-M   'P 1'
#
loop_
_entity.id
_entity.type
_entity.pdbx_description
1 polymer ?
#
loop_
_entity_poly.entity_id
_entity_poly.type
_entity_poly.pdbx_seq_one_letter_code
_entity_poly.pdbx_strand_id
1 'polypeptide(L)'
;FEGNNTSGSHKLNSAIAQAYYAKKQGLKGVTTETGAGQWGTALSMACSYFGLDCKVFMVKVSYEQKPFRREVMRTYGASVTPSPSDTTNVGRKMLEEFPGTTGSLGCAISEAVEVAVGTEGYRYVLGSVLNQVLLHQSVIGVETKTALDKFGIKPDIIIGCAGGGSNLGGLIAPFMGEKLRGEADYRIIAVEPASCPSLTRGKYVYDFCDTGMVCPLAKMYTLGNGFIPAPNHAGGLRYHGMSSVLSQLFDLPLIHI
;
A
#
# COMPACT_ATOMS: atom_id res chain seq x y z
N PHE A 1 -15.06 5.02 10.78
CA PHE A 1 -14.97 3.90 9.82
C PHE A 1 -14.55 4.42 8.45
N GLU A 2 -13.32 4.12 8.06
CA GLU A 2 -12.67 4.61 6.82
C GLU A 2 -13.33 4.14 5.51
N GLY A 3 -14.14 3.12 5.56
CA GLY A 3 -14.93 2.66 4.42
C GLY A 3 -16.04 3.62 3.98
N ASN A 4 -16.38 4.61 4.82
CA ASN A 4 -17.41 5.61 4.51
C ASN A 4 -16.90 6.83 3.75
N ASN A 5 -15.58 6.98 3.56
CA ASN A 5 -15.08 8.06 2.74
C ASN A 5 -15.35 7.80 1.24
N THR A 6 -15.24 8.83 0.42
CA THR A 6 -15.61 8.78 -0.99
C THR A 6 -14.81 7.76 -1.83
N SER A 7 -13.62 7.38 -1.40
CA SER A 7 -12.83 6.33 -2.07
C SER A 7 -13.12 4.92 -1.55
N GLY A 8 -13.90 4.78 -0.48
CA GLY A 8 -14.23 3.52 0.17
C GLY A 8 -13.08 2.86 0.94
N SER A 9 -12.00 3.58 1.26
CA SER A 9 -10.89 3.03 2.04
C SER A 9 -10.02 4.13 2.69
N HIS A 10 -9.27 3.76 3.75
CA HIS A 10 -8.30 4.62 4.43
C HIS A 10 -7.21 5.22 3.51
N LYS A 11 -7.03 4.67 2.33
CA LYS A 11 -5.95 5.07 1.41
C LYS A 11 -6.09 6.51 0.92
N LEU A 12 -7.29 7.09 0.94
CA LEU A 12 -7.54 8.47 0.55
C LEU A 12 -6.75 9.47 1.40
N ASN A 13 -6.55 9.20 2.69
CA ASN A 13 -5.77 10.06 3.58
C ASN A 13 -4.35 10.29 3.06
N SER A 14 -3.67 9.22 2.66
CA SER A 14 -2.33 9.32 2.08
C SER A 14 -2.35 9.82 0.63
N ALA A 15 -3.35 9.46 -0.16
CA ALA A 15 -3.48 9.88 -1.55
C ALA A 15 -3.59 11.41 -1.67
N ILE A 16 -4.42 12.03 -0.84
CA ILE A 16 -4.56 13.50 -0.78
C ILE A 16 -3.23 14.15 -0.42
N ALA A 17 -2.54 13.66 0.62
CA ALA A 17 -1.26 14.21 1.04
C ALA A 17 -0.21 14.12 -0.07
N GLN A 18 -0.06 12.95 -0.71
CA GLN A 18 0.92 12.74 -1.76
C GLN A 18 0.61 13.57 -3.02
N ALA A 19 -0.66 13.64 -3.44
CA ALA A 19 -1.06 14.46 -4.58
C ALA A 19 -0.88 15.98 -4.30
N TYR A 20 -1.21 16.44 -3.09
CA TYR A 20 -0.96 17.81 -2.68
C TYR A 20 0.51 18.20 -2.78
N TYR A 21 1.41 17.37 -2.22
CA TYR A 21 2.85 17.66 -2.28
C TYR A 21 3.41 17.51 -3.69
N ALA A 22 2.90 16.58 -4.50
CA ALA A 22 3.28 16.48 -5.91
C ALA A 22 2.91 17.77 -6.67
N LYS A 23 1.70 18.28 -6.47
CA LYS A 23 1.28 19.57 -7.04
C LYS A 23 2.15 20.73 -6.56
N LYS A 24 2.44 20.77 -5.26
CA LYS A 24 3.28 21.85 -4.66
C LYS A 24 4.72 21.84 -5.19
N GLN A 25 5.22 20.67 -5.59
CA GLN A 25 6.54 20.51 -6.25
C GLN A 25 6.51 20.85 -7.75
N GLY A 26 5.37 21.23 -8.31
CA GLY A 26 5.23 21.57 -9.73
C GLY A 26 5.23 20.35 -10.66
N LEU A 27 4.94 19.15 -10.15
CA LEU A 27 4.87 17.95 -10.98
C LEU A 27 3.69 18.00 -11.94
N LYS A 28 3.84 17.38 -13.12
CA LYS A 28 2.79 17.20 -14.12
C LYS A 28 1.85 16.06 -13.75
N GLY A 29 2.43 14.99 -13.16
CA GLY A 29 1.69 13.81 -12.83
C GLY A 29 2.44 12.84 -11.93
N VAL A 30 1.76 11.75 -11.60
CA VAL A 30 2.29 10.66 -10.79
C VAL A 30 2.04 9.31 -11.45
N THR A 31 2.92 8.35 -11.13
CA THR A 31 2.72 6.95 -11.47
C THR A 31 2.56 6.14 -10.20
N THR A 32 1.82 5.06 -10.28
CA THR A 32 1.64 4.15 -9.15
C THR A 32 1.23 2.75 -9.59
N GLU A 33 1.36 1.82 -8.67
CA GLU A 33 0.77 0.49 -8.76
C GLU A 33 -0.58 0.44 -8.05
N THR A 34 -1.35 -0.60 -8.32
CA THR A 34 -2.48 -0.98 -7.46
C THR A 34 -2.74 -2.49 -7.54
N GLY A 35 -2.94 -3.14 -6.39
CA GLY A 35 -3.32 -4.54 -6.33
C GLY A 35 -4.78 -4.74 -6.74
N ALA A 36 -5.68 -4.59 -5.78
CA ALA A 36 -7.12 -4.77 -5.98
C ALA A 36 -7.86 -3.51 -6.52
N GLY A 37 -7.15 -2.42 -6.77
CA GLY A 37 -7.69 -1.16 -7.30
C GLY A 37 -8.03 -0.10 -6.25
N GLN A 38 -7.97 -0.38 -4.95
CA GLN A 38 -8.34 0.61 -3.93
C GLN A 38 -7.37 1.79 -3.85
N TRP A 39 -6.07 1.53 -3.91
CA TRP A 39 -5.07 2.60 -3.93
C TRP A 39 -5.17 3.43 -5.22
N GLY A 40 -5.26 2.75 -6.38
CA GLY A 40 -5.45 3.44 -7.66
C GLY A 40 -6.67 4.34 -7.66
N THR A 41 -7.81 3.88 -7.11
CA THR A 41 -9.04 4.69 -6.98
C THR A 41 -8.80 5.93 -6.11
N ALA A 42 -8.22 5.77 -4.94
CA ALA A 42 -7.96 6.88 -4.03
C ALA A 42 -7.00 7.91 -4.63
N LEU A 43 -5.94 7.45 -5.29
CA LEU A 43 -4.96 8.33 -5.92
C LEU A 43 -5.53 9.04 -7.16
N SER A 44 -6.30 8.34 -8.00
CA SER A 44 -6.95 8.94 -9.16
C SER A 44 -7.89 10.07 -8.74
N MET A 45 -8.67 9.85 -7.68
CA MET A 45 -9.53 10.87 -7.09
C MET A 45 -8.72 12.07 -6.59
N ALA A 46 -7.66 11.83 -5.81
CA ALA A 46 -6.80 12.90 -5.29
C ALA A 46 -6.13 13.68 -6.43
N CYS A 47 -5.64 13.01 -7.47
CA CYS A 47 -5.05 13.65 -8.64
C CYS A 47 -6.06 14.53 -9.38
N SER A 48 -7.32 14.12 -9.49
CA SER A 48 -8.36 14.95 -10.11
C SER A 48 -8.61 16.24 -9.32
N TYR A 49 -8.52 16.22 -7.98
CA TYR A 49 -8.66 17.43 -7.16
C TYR A 49 -7.53 18.44 -7.38
N PHE A 50 -6.31 17.97 -7.65
CA PHE A 50 -5.13 18.82 -7.80
C PHE A 50 -4.73 19.06 -9.27
N GLY A 51 -5.48 18.53 -10.23
CA GLY A 51 -5.18 18.67 -11.67
C GLY A 51 -3.83 18.04 -12.04
N LEU A 52 -3.60 16.82 -11.57
CA LEU A 52 -2.41 16.02 -11.86
C LEU A 52 -2.79 14.83 -12.76
N ASP A 53 -1.94 14.50 -13.72
CA ASP A 53 -2.04 13.24 -14.44
C ASP A 53 -1.76 12.05 -13.50
N CYS A 54 -2.48 10.95 -13.70
CA CYS A 54 -2.32 9.73 -12.92
C CYS A 54 -2.20 8.50 -13.82
N LYS A 55 -1.06 7.79 -13.73
CA LYS A 55 -0.83 6.54 -14.46
C LYS A 55 -0.78 5.38 -13.47
N VAL A 56 -1.69 4.43 -13.60
CA VAL A 56 -1.87 3.31 -12.67
C VAL A 56 -1.56 1.99 -13.34
N PHE A 57 -0.63 1.22 -12.77
CA PHE A 57 -0.37 -0.17 -13.13
C PHE A 57 -1.15 -1.09 -12.19
N MET A 58 -2.16 -1.78 -12.71
CA MET A 58 -3.04 -2.63 -11.91
C MET A 58 -2.69 -4.10 -12.12
N VAL A 59 -2.52 -4.85 -11.04
CA VAL A 59 -2.25 -6.30 -11.09
C VAL A 59 -3.26 -7.00 -12.00
N LYS A 60 -2.79 -7.72 -13.02
CA LYS A 60 -3.57 -8.26 -14.15
C LYS A 60 -4.80 -9.05 -13.70
N VAL A 61 -4.66 -9.98 -12.76
CA VAL A 61 -5.81 -10.75 -12.26
C VAL A 61 -6.91 -9.85 -11.65
N SER A 62 -6.52 -8.78 -10.96
CA SER A 62 -7.48 -7.83 -10.40
C SER A 62 -8.08 -6.91 -11.46
N TYR A 63 -7.30 -6.53 -12.46
CA TYR A 63 -7.77 -5.74 -13.62
C TYR A 63 -8.92 -6.45 -14.36
N GLU A 64 -8.82 -7.78 -14.48
CA GLU A 64 -9.84 -8.62 -15.13
C GLU A 64 -11.04 -8.88 -14.18
N GLN A 65 -10.79 -9.24 -12.92
CA GLN A 65 -11.83 -9.60 -11.95
C GLN A 65 -12.64 -8.41 -11.42
N LYS A 66 -12.10 -7.19 -11.50
CA LYS A 66 -12.69 -5.98 -10.90
C LYS A 66 -12.81 -4.84 -11.91
N PRO A 67 -13.58 -5.04 -13.00
CA PRO A 67 -13.68 -4.05 -14.08
C PRO A 67 -14.22 -2.70 -13.60
N PHE A 68 -15.16 -2.68 -12.66
CA PHE A 68 -15.74 -1.43 -12.15
C PHE A 68 -14.72 -0.53 -11.47
N ARG A 69 -13.71 -1.07 -10.78
CA ARG A 69 -12.65 -0.26 -10.19
C ARG A 69 -11.79 0.42 -11.24
N ARG A 70 -11.51 -0.27 -12.32
CA ARG A 70 -10.81 0.29 -13.47
C ARG A 70 -11.60 1.46 -14.07
N GLU A 71 -12.91 1.30 -14.25
CA GLU A 71 -13.76 2.37 -14.81
C GLU A 71 -13.88 3.55 -13.85
N VAL A 72 -13.95 3.33 -12.55
CA VAL A 72 -13.92 4.43 -11.55
C VAL A 72 -12.60 5.23 -11.64
N MET A 73 -11.45 4.57 -11.74
CA MET A 73 -10.17 5.27 -11.93
C MET A 73 -10.15 6.09 -13.20
N ARG A 74 -10.66 5.56 -14.30
CA ARG A 74 -10.78 6.26 -15.58
C ARG A 74 -11.74 7.46 -15.52
N THR A 75 -12.83 7.34 -14.78
CA THR A 75 -13.77 8.45 -14.53
C THR A 75 -13.10 9.63 -13.84
N TYR A 76 -12.12 9.36 -12.97
CA TYR A 76 -11.27 10.41 -12.36
C TYR A 76 -10.10 10.85 -13.25
N GLY A 77 -10.04 10.42 -14.51
CA GLY A 77 -9.02 10.83 -15.48
C GLY A 77 -7.73 10.03 -15.46
N ALA A 78 -7.63 8.95 -14.68
CA ALA A 78 -6.43 8.13 -14.66
C ALA A 78 -6.35 7.19 -15.87
N SER A 79 -5.13 6.97 -16.39
CA SER A 79 -4.84 5.84 -17.26
C SER A 79 -4.57 4.58 -16.43
N VAL A 80 -5.16 3.44 -16.81
CA VAL A 80 -5.03 2.18 -16.06
C VAL A 80 -4.54 1.09 -17.00
N THR A 81 -3.36 0.56 -16.70
CA THR A 81 -2.68 -0.47 -17.49
C THR A 81 -2.62 -1.78 -16.67
N PRO A 82 -2.97 -2.95 -17.25
CA PRO A 82 -2.77 -4.23 -16.56
C PRO A 82 -1.27 -4.55 -16.43
N SER A 83 -0.84 -5.05 -15.29
CA SER A 83 0.55 -5.41 -15.00
C SER A 83 0.70 -6.91 -14.74
N PRO A 84 1.67 -7.60 -15.38
CA PRO A 84 2.67 -7.08 -16.33
C PRO A 84 2.08 -6.63 -17.66
N SER A 85 2.69 -5.59 -18.26
CA SER A 85 2.32 -5.03 -19.55
C SER A 85 3.46 -5.16 -20.59
N ASP A 86 3.12 -4.98 -21.85
CA ASP A 86 4.08 -4.87 -22.95
C ASP A 86 4.59 -3.44 -23.16
N THR A 87 4.11 -2.49 -22.36
CA THR A 87 4.43 -1.05 -22.49
C THR A 87 5.74 -0.66 -21.80
N THR A 88 6.25 -1.49 -20.88
CA THR A 88 7.48 -1.27 -20.13
C THR A 88 8.52 -2.37 -20.40
N ASN A 89 9.80 -2.08 -20.18
CA ASN A 89 10.86 -3.10 -20.31
C ASN A 89 10.71 -4.19 -19.23
N VAL A 90 10.43 -3.77 -17.99
CA VAL A 90 10.19 -4.70 -16.88
C VAL A 90 9.01 -5.61 -17.17
N GLY A 91 7.89 -5.03 -17.63
CA GLY A 91 6.69 -5.80 -17.95
C GLY A 91 6.92 -6.83 -19.06
N ARG A 92 7.58 -6.46 -20.17
CA ARG A 92 7.96 -7.36 -21.24
C ARG A 92 8.83 -8.52 -20.74
N LYS A 93 9.87 -8.22 -19.96
CA LYS A 93 10.74 -9.23 -19.36
C LYS A 93 9.95 -10.22 -18.50
N MET A 94 9.03 -9.74 -17.67
CA MET A 94 8.18 -10.58 -16.82
C MET A 94 7.24 -11.47 -17.65
N LEU A 95 6.70 -10.96 -18.75
CA LEU A 95 5.84 -11.74 -19.66
C LEU A 95 6.62 -12.82 -20.42
N GLU A 96 7.88 -12.56 -20.78
CA GLU A 96 8.78 -13.52 -21.41
C GLU A 96 9.21 -14.61 -20.41
N GLU A 97 9.57 -14.23 -19.19
CA GLU A 97 10.08 -15.14 -18.17
C GLU A 97 8.98 -16.01 -17.55
N PHE A 98 7.77 -15.44 -17.40
CA PHE A 98 6.60 -16.09 -16.80
C PHE A 98 5.36 -15.95 -17.69
N PRO A 99 5.28 -16.67 -18.82
CA PRO A 99 4.12 -16.66 -19.70
C PRO A 99 2.85 -17.08 -18.94
N GLY A 100 1.78 -16.29 -19.04
CA GLY A 100 0.52 -16.59 -18.35
C GLY A 100 0.47 -16.16 -16.88
N THR A 101 1.47 -15.44 -16.36
CA THR A 101 1.44 -14.90 -15.00
C THR A 101 0.20 -14.06 -14.71
N THR A 102 -0.35 -14.20 -13.51
CA THR A 102 -1.47 -13.39 -13.01
C THR A 102 -1.03 -11.99 -12.53
N GLY A 103 0.28 -11.74 -12.52
CA GLY A 103 0.89 -10.53 -12.02
C GLY A 103 1.03 -10.47 -10.49
N SER A 104 1.89 -9.58 -10.05
CA SER A 104 2.11 -9.28 -8.64
C SER A 104 2.16 -7.77 -8.39
N LEU A 105 1.99 -7.38 -7.14
CA LEU A 105 2.13 -5.97 -6.78
C LEU A 105 3.58 -5.50 -6.99
N GLY A 106 4.57 -6.36 -6.70
CA GLY A 106 5.98 -6.07 -6.92
C GLY A 106 6.30 -5.78 -8.38
N CYS A 107 5.71 -6.53 -9.34
CA CYS A 107 5.87 -6.25 -10.77
C CYS A 107 5.25 -4.89 -11.14
N ALA A 108 4.03 -4.62 -10.69
CA ALA A 108 3.34 -3.36 -10.96
C ALA A 108 4.10 -2.14 -10.39
N ILE A 109 4.79 -2.30 -9.24
CA ILE A 109 5.69 -1.28 -8.68
C ILE A 109 6.84 -1.01 -9.65
N SER A 110 7.50 -2.05 -10.12
CA SER A 110 8.65 -1.92 -11.04
C SER A 110 8.27 -1.17 -12.32
N GLU A 111 7.12 -1.49 -12.92
CA GLU A 111 6.62 -0.81 -14.11
C GLU A 111 6.28 0.67 -13.84
N ALA A 112 5.63 0.96 -12.71
CA ALA A 112 5.30 2.33 -12.32
C ALA A 112 6.56 3.18 -12.07
N VAL A 113 7.59 2.60 -11.46
CA VAL A 113 8.89 3.26 -11.24
C VAL A 113 9.60 3.51 -12.57
N GLU A 114 9.65 2.51 -13.48
CA GLU A 114 10.24 2.67 -14.81
C GLU A 114 9.64 3.87 -15.55
N VAL A 115 8.31 3.98 -15.56
CA VAL A 115 7.60 5.08 -16.21
C VAL A 115 7.86 6.42 -15.52
N ALA A 116 7.93 6.45 -14.19
CA ALA A 116 8.23 7.68 -13.45
C ALA A 116 9.63 8.21 -13.76
N VAL A 117 10.62 7.32 -13.80
CA VAL A 117 12.02 7.69 -14.12
C VAL A 117 12.18 8.13 -15.58
N GLY A 118 11.45 7.48 -16.49
CA GLY A 118 11.50 7.78 -17.92
C GLY A 118 10.63 8.97 -18.37
N THR A 119 9.87 9.61 -17.48
CA THR A 119 8.91 10.68 -17.84
C THR A 119 9.19 11.96 -17.05
N GLU A 120 9.61 13.02 -17.73
CA GLU A 120 9.90 14.31 -17.10
C GLU A 120 8.65 14.91 -16.41
N GLY A 121 8.81 15.35 -15.18
CA GLY A 121 7.73 15.94 -14.38
C GLY A 121 6.83 14.90 -13.70
N TYR A 122 7.19 13.61 -13.74
CA TYR A 122 6.47 12.56 -13.02
C TYR A 122 7.27 12.05 -11.81
N ARG A 123 6.52 11.53 -10.83
CA ARG A 123 7.08 10.81 -9.67
C ARG A 123 6.26 9.57 -9.39
N TYR A 124 6.94 8.54 -8.92
CA TYR A 124 6.30 7.37 -8.37
C TYR A 124 5.79 7.65 -6.95
N VAL A 125 4.57 7.23 -6.65
CA VAL A 125 3.94 7.33 -5.33
C VAL A 125 3.35 5.98 -4.93
N LEU A 126 3.41 5.67 -3.63
CA LEU A 126 3.07 4.34 -3.08
C LEU A 126 2.02 4.47 -1.98
N GLY A 127 1.04 3.55 -1.98
CA GLY A 127 -0.11 3.58 -1.06
C GLY A 127 0.04 2.78 0.23
N SER A 128 1.21 2.21 0.52
CA SER A 128 1.47 1.45 1.75
C SER A 128 2.99 1.32 2.01
N VAL A 129 3.41 0.52 2.97
CA VAL A 129 4.79 0.09 3.25
C VAL A 129 5.72 1.19 3.78
N LEU A 130 5.79 2.33 3.10
CA LEU A 130 6.77 3.39 3.40
C LEU A 130 6.38 4.20 4.64
N ASN A 131 7.38 4.67 5.38
CA ASN A 131 7.18 5.40 6.64
C ASN A 131 6.31 6.65 6.49
N GLN A 132 6.47 7.42 5.39
CA GLN A 132 5.61 8.58 5.15
C GLN A 132 4.13 8.19 4.97
N VAL A 133 3.86 7.02 4.40
CA VAL A 133 2.47 6.53 4.26
C VAL A 133 1.89 6.17 5.62
N LEU A 134 2.65 5.49 6.47
CA LEU A 134 2.24 5.20 7.85
C LEU A 134 1.98 6.50 8.62
N LEU A 135 2.85 7.51 8.45
CA LEU A 135 2.66 8.83 9.05
C LEU A 135 1.37 9.51 8.57
N HIS A 136 1.08 9.50 7.25
CA HIS A 136 -0.20 10.04 6.75
C HIS A 136 -1.41 9.30 7.34
N GLN A 137 -1.30 7.98 7.52
CA GLN A 137 -2.38 7.17 8.07
C GLN A 137 -2.52 7.28 9.59
N SER A 138 -1.55 7.87 10.29
CA SER A 138 -1.63 8.06 11.75
C SER A 138 -2.81 8.93 12.19
N VAL A 139 -3.39 9.73 11.27
CA VAL A 139 -4.64 10.47 11.50
C VAL A 139 -5.76 9.54 11.99
N ILE A 140 -5.82 8.30 11.48
CA ILE A 140 -6.82 7.30 11.90
C ILE A 140 -6.67 6.98 13.39
N GLY A 141 -5.43 6.69 13.82
CA GLY A 141 -5.15 6.38 15.22
C GLY A 141 -5.42 7.57 16.14
N VAL A 142 -4.98 8.77 15.73
CA VAL A 142 -5.19 10.01 16.49
C VAL A 142 -6.68 10.32 16.66
N GLU A 143 -7.46 10.24 15.59
CA GLU A 143 -8.91 10.45 15.65
C GLU A 143 -9.61 9.38 16.46
N THR A 144 -9.18 8.10 16.31
CA THR A 144 -9.70 6.98 17.12
C THR A 144 -9.44 7.22 18.60
N LYS A 145 -8.22 7.59 18.97
CA LYS A 145 -7.87 7.85 20.36
C LYS A 145 -8.68 9.03 20.92
N THR A 146 -8.77 10.12 20.17
CA THR A 146 -9.57 11.30 20.55
C THR A 146 -11.04 10.93 20.79
N ALA A 147 -11.61 10.08 19.93
CA ALA A 147 -12.99 9.61 20.09
C ALA A 147 -13.15 8.72 21.33
N LEU A 148 -12.22 7.79 21.56
CA LEU A 148 -12.23 6.92 22.74
C LEU A 148 -12.12 7.74 24.05
N ASP A 149 -11.20 8.68 24.11
CA ASP A 149 -11.02 9.58 25.26
C ASP A 149 -12.29 10.39 25.55
N LYS A 150 -12.95 10.92 24.49
CA LYS A 150 -14.23 11.65 24.61
C LYS A 150 -15.34 10.83 25.26
N PHE A 151 -15.38 9.53 25.00
CA PHE A 151 -16.39 8.62 25.56
C PHE A 151 -15.92 7.86 26.81
N GLY A 152 -14.71 8.13 27.31
CA GLY A 152 -14.14 7.46 28.48
C GLY A 152 -13.84 5.97 28.26
N ILE A 153 -13.60 5.57 27.02
CA ILE A 153 -13.33 4.17 26.63
C ILE A 153 -11.81 3.95 26.61
N LYS A 154 -11.35 2.95 27.33
CA LYS A 154 -9.96 2.46 27.27
C LYS A 154 -9.95 1.09 26.59
N PRO A 155 -9.31 0.92 25.42
CA PRO A 155 -9.23 -0.37 24.78
C PRO A 155 -8.17 -1.25 25.45
N ASP A 156 -8.43 -2.54 25.62
CA ASP A 156 -7.44 -3.53 26.03
C ASP A 156 -6.72 -4.13 24.82
N ILE A 157 -7.47 -4.28 23.73
CA ILE A 157 -7.00 -4.95 22.50
C ILE A 157 -7.26 -4.03 21.30
N ILE A 158 -6.25 -3.90 20.44
CA ILE A 158 -6.34 -3.17 19.17
C ILE A 158 -6.04 -4.15 18.04
N ILE A 159 -6.97 -4.29 17.10
CA ILE A 159 -6.87 -5.24 15.99
C ILE A 159 -6.86 -4.48 14.67
N GLY A 160 -5.90 -4.78 13.80
CA GLY A 160 -5.81 -4.13 12.49
C GLY A 160 -5.33 -5.06 11.38
N CYS A 161 -5.68 -4.72 10.13
CA CYS A 161 -5.27 -5.48 8.96
C CYS A 161 -3.80 -5.24 8.64
N ALA A 162 -3.08 -6.33 8.33
CA ALA A 162 -1.68 -6.32 7.95
C ALA A 162 -1.50 -6.81 6.50
N GLY A 163 -1.31 -5.87 5.60
CA GLY A 163 -0.83 -6.09 4.23
C GLY A 163 0.56 -5.52 4.09
N GLY A 164 0.72 -4.37 3.42
CA GLY A 164 1.98 -3.60 3.46
C GLY A 164 2.19 -2.82 4.76
N GLY A 165 1.20 -2.73 5.64
CA GLY A 165 1.31 -2.16 6.97
C GLY A 165 0.64 -0.80 7.19
N SER A 166 0.16 -0.12 6.17
CA SER A 166 -0.37 1.24 6.34
C SER A 166 -1.64 1.32 7.19
N ASN A 167 -2.54 0.34 7.09
CA ASN A 167 -3.75 0.29 7.89
C ASN A 167 -3.42 0.09 9.37
N LEU A 168 -2.70 -0.98 9.69
CA LEU A 168 -2.29 -1.28 11.06
C LEU A 168 -1.42 -0.16 11.65
N GLY A 169 -0.38 0.26 10.92
CA GLY A 169 0.57 1.28 11.39
C GLY A 169 -0.10 2.62 11.67
N GLY A 170 -1.03 3.05 10.82
CA GLY A 170 -1.79 4.27 11.05
C GLY A 170 -2.69 4.18 12.29
N LEU A 171 -3.42 3.07 12.43
CA LEU A 171 -4.31 2.85 13.57
C LEU A 171 -3.55 2.83 14.90
N ILE A 172 -2.46 2.06 14.96
CA ILE A 172 -1.75 1.84 16.24
C ILE A 172 -0.80 2.97 16.64
N ALA A 173 -0.49 3.92 15.75
CA ALA A 173 0.56 4.92 15.96
C ALA A 173 0.52 5.61 17.35
N PRO A 174 -0.59 6.23 17.82
CA PRO A 174 -0.63 6.86 19.13
C PRO A 174 -0.58 5.83 20.28
N PHE A 175 -1.24 4.69 20.13
CA PHE A 175 -1.29 3.62 21.14
C PHE A 175 0.08 2.95 21.31
N MET A 176 0.78 2.70 20.21
CA MET A 176 2.15 2.18 20.25
C MET A 176 3.10 3.19 20.89
N GLY A 177 2.90 4.49 20.64
CA GLY A 177 3.65 5.55 21.30
C GLY A 177 3.50 5.50 22.83
N GLU A 178 2.28 5.36 23.34
CA GLU A 178 2.02 5.18 24.78
C GLU A 178 2.65 3.90 25.34
N LYS A 179 2.51 2.77 24.61
CA LYS A 179 3.12 1.49 24.99
C LYS A 179 4.65 1.59 25.10
N LEU A 180 5.31 2.23 24.12
CA LEU A 180 6.77 2.40 24.11
C LEU A 180 7.28 3.33 25.21
N ARG A 181 6.47 4.27 25.69
CA ARG A 181 6.78 5.14 26.83
C ARG A 181 6.42 4.50 28.18
N GLY A 182 5.80 3.32 28.20
CA GLY A 182 5.35 2.66 29.42
C GLY A 182 4.10 3.28 30.04
N GLU A 183 3.34 4.07 29.31
CA GLU A 183 2.11 4.75 29.76
C GLU A 183 0.88 3.85 29.73
N ALA A 184 0.89 2.84 28.85
CA ALA A 184 -0.18 1.87 28.69
C ALA A 184 0.35 0.54 28.14
N ASP A 185 -0.40 -0.56 28.36
CA ASP A 185 -0.07 -1.88 27.85
C ASP A 185 -1.21 -2.44 27.00
N TYR A 186 -1.31 -1.96 25.77
CA TYR A 186 -2.28 -2.47 24.79
C TYR A 186 -1.80 -3.79 24.18
N ARG A 187 -2.71 -4.77 24.04
CA ARG A 187 -2.48 -5.94 23.20
C ARG A 187 -2.79 -5.57 21.75
N ILE A 188 -1.78 -5.53 20.90
CA ILE A 188 -1.92 -5.18 19.49
C ILE A 188 -1.86 -6.45 18.64
N ILE A 189 -2.90 -6.68 17.83
CA ILE A 189 -3.05 -7.87 16.99
C ILE A 189 -3.09 -7.46 15.53
N ALA A 190 -2.15 -7.99 14.75
CA ALA A 190 -2.14 -7.89 13.30
C ALA A 190 -2.95 -9.06 12.70
N VAL A 191 -3.74 -8.79 11.66
CA VAL A 191 -4.49 -9.82 10.93
C VAL A 191 -4.05 -9.80 9.48
N GLU A 192 -3.43 -10.87 9.02
CA GLU A 192 -2.99 -11.01 7.63
C GLU A 192 -3.71 -12.15 6.90
N PRO A 193 -3.78 -12.14 5.56
CA PRO A 193 -4.40 -13.22 4.80
C PRO A 193 -3.48 -14.44 4.73
N ALA A 194 -4.06 -15.64 4.85
CA ALA A 194 -3.32 -16.90 4.72
C ALA A 194 -2.66 -17.09 3.34
N SER A 195 -3.16 -16.39 2.32
CA SER A 195 -2.60 -16.41 0.96
C SER A 195 -1.39 -15.49 0.76
N CYS A 196 -1.09 -14.60 1.73
CA CYS A 196 0.03 -13.67 1.68
C CYS A 196 0.57 -13.41 3.11
N PRO A 197 1.08 -14.46 3.80
CA PRO A 197 1.37 -14.45 5.24
C PRO A 197 2.79 -13.91 5.51
N SER A 198 3.02 -12.63 5.26
CA SER A 198 4.35 -12.02 5.36
C SER A 198 4.93 -12.06 6.78
N LEU A 199 4.12 -11.84 7.81
CA LEU A 199 4.56 -11.88 9.20
C LEU A 199 4.69 -13.30 9.73
N THR A 200 3.71 -14.18 9.45
CA THR A 200 3.70 -15.55 10.02
C THR A 200 4.65 -16.51 9.31
N ARG A 201 4.91 -16.34 8.01
CA ARG A 201 5.74 -17.27 7.21
C ARG A 201 6.88 -16.59 6.47
N GLY A 202 6.96 -15.28 6.49
CA GLY A 202 8.06 -14.51 5.91
C GLY A 202 9.34 -14.60 6.75
N LYS A 203 10.42 -14.08 6.19
CA LYS A 203 11.72 -13.95 6.87
C LYS A 203 12.01 -12.48 7.14
N TYR A 204 12.61 -12.17 8.29
CA TYR A 204 13.04 -10.80 8.61
C TYR A 204 14.43 -10.55 8.04
N VAL A 205 14.48 -10.07 6.82
CA VAL A 205 15.72 -9.86 6.04
C VAL A 205 15.63 -8.59 5.20
N TYR A 206 16.76 -8.18 4.62
CA TYR A 206 16.76 -7.17 3.57
C TYR A 206 16.22 -7.77 2.27
N ASP A 207 15.23 -7.10 1.68
CA ASP A 207 14.64 -7.49 0.42
C ASP A 207 14.27 -6.26 -0.41
N PHE A 208 14.08 -6.44 -1.72
CA PHE A 208 13.59 -5.39 -2.60
C PHE A 208 12.08 -5.18 -2.42
N CYS A 209 11.65 -3.91 -2.51
CA CYS A 209 10.23 -3.59 -2.42
C CYS A 209 9.46 -3.97 -3.69
N ASP A 210 10.15 -4.37 -4.76
CA ASP A 210 9.59 -4.68 -6.07
C ASP A 210 10.28 -5.88 -6.73
N THR A 211 9.58 -6.53 -7.68
CA THR A 211 10.06 -7.74 -8.36
C THR A 211 11.23 -7.46 -9.31
N GLY A 212 11.23 -6.30 -9.97
CA GLY A 212 12.30 -5.91 -10.90
C GLY A 212 13.55 -5.36 -10.23
N MET A 213 13.59 -5.29 -8.90
CA MET A 213 14.73 -4.81 -8.10
C MET A 213 15.20 -3.39 -8.47
N VAL A 214 14.26 -2.52 -8.84
CA VAL A 214 14.52 -1.11 -9.17
C VAL A 214 14.35 -0.19 -7.95
N CYS A 215 13.65 -0.66 -6.89
CA CYS A 215 13.50 0.04 -5.64
C CYS A 215 14.64 -0.27 -4.66
N PRO A 216 14.91 0.60 -3.65
CA PRO A 216 15.90 0.31 -2.62
C PRO A 216 15.55 -0.93 -1.77
N LEU A 217 16.59 -1.55 -1.22
CA LEU A 217 16.46 -2.58 -0.20
C LEU A 217 15.85 -2.02 1.08
N ALA A 218 14.93 -2.78 1.68
CA ALA A 218 14.38 -2.49 3.00
C ALA A 218 14.44 -3.73 3.88
N LYS A 219 14.77 -3.55 5.17
CA LYS A 219 14.70 -4.64 6.14
C LYS A 219 13.25 -4.85 6.55
N MET A 220 12.68 -6.01 6.25
CA MET A 220 11.27 -6.30 6.45
C MET A 220 11.02 -7.80 6.63
N TYR A 221 9.86 -8.14 7.18
CA TYR A 221 9.31 -9.48 7.03
C TYR A 221 8.80 -9.62 5.60
N THR A 222 9.34 -10.60 4.86
CA THR A 222 9.07 -10.78 3.43
C THR A 222 8.91 -12.25 3.03
N LEU A 223 8.06 -12.49 2.04
CA LEU A 223 7.90 -13.76 1.34
C LEU A 223 8.85 -13.88 0.13
N GLY A 224 9.65 -12.82 -0.12
CA GLY A 224 10.53 -12.68 -1.28
C GLY A 224 9.92 -11.78 -2.36
N ASN A 225 10.75 -10.92 -2.97
CA ASN A 225 10.34 -9.93 -3.98
C ASN A 225 9.76 -10.55 -5.26
N GLY A 226 10.05 -11.82 -5.54
CA GLY A 226 9.46 -12.61 -6.63
C GLY A 226 8.15 -13.32 -6.28
N PHE A 227 7.65 -13.19 -5.03
CA PHE A 227 6.44 -13.89 -4.60
C PHE A 227 5.19 -13.42 -5.37
N ILE A 228 4.46 -14.37 -5.93
CA ILE A 228 3.19 -14.15 -6.64
C ILE A 228 2.05 -14.75 -5.78
N PRO A 229 1.17 -13.93 -5.19
CA PRO A 229 0.04 -14.42 -4.42
C PRO A 229 -0.93 -15.23 -5.29
N ALA A 230 -1.57 -16.25 -4.70
CA ALA A 230 -2.60 -17.03 -5.39
C ALA A 230 -3.71 -16.12 -5.96
N PRO A 231 -4.29 -16.44 -7.14
CA PRO A 231 -5.26 -15.61 -7.85
C PRO A 231 -6.67 -15.65 -7.23
N ASN A 232 -6.77 -15.73 -5.90
CA ASN A 232 -8.01 -15.68 -5.17
C ASN A 232 -8.59 -14.25 -5.14
N HIS A 233 -9.92 -14.14 -4.98
CA HIS A 233 -10.56 -12.85 -4.82
C HIS A 233 -10.17 -12.21 -3.48
N ALA A 234 -9.50 -11.04 -3.53
CA ALA A 234 -9.08 -10.29 -2.35
C ALA A 234 -9.37 -8.80 -2.50
N GLY A 235 -9.75 -8.14 -1.40
CA GLY A 235 -9.98 -6.70 -1.34
C GLY A 235 -8.69 -5.87 -1.29
N GLY A 236 -7.57 -6.48 -1.00
CA GLY A 236 -6.23 -5.94 -0.79
C GLY A 236 -5.35 -6.99 -0.12
N LEU A 237 -4.32 -6.55 0.64
CA LEU A 237 -3.46 -7.43 1.44
C LEU A 237 -2.70 -8.48 0.59
N ARG A 238 -2.13 -8.05 -0.55
CA ARG A 238 -1.45 -8.93 -1.52
C ARG A 238 -0.01 -8.50 -1.81
N TYR A 239 0.64 -7.92 -0.84
CA TYR A 239 2.04 -7.49 -0.95
C TYR A 239 2.97 -8.48 -0.25
N HIS A 240 4.12 -8.77 -0.86
CA HIS A 240 5.07 -9.77 -0.39
C HIS A 240 5.81 -9.39 0.90
N GLY A 241 5.86 -8.09 1.25
CA GLY A 241 6.61 -7.57 2.38
C GLY A 241 5.77 -6.70 3.32
N MET A 242 6.26 -6.55 4.54
CA MET A 242 5.69 -5.68 5.57
C MET A 242 6.55 -4.42 5.74
N SER A 243 5.95 -3.28 6.08
CA SER A 243 6.71 -2.06 6.38
C SER A 243 7.82 -2.31 7.41
N SER A 244 8.95 -1.64 7.24
CA SER A 244 10.11 -1.85 8.12
C SER A 244 9.80 -1.53 9.59
N VAL A 245 8.98 -0.51 9.84
CA VAL A 245 8.56 -0.14 11.21
C VAL A 245 7.75 -1.26 11.85
N LEU A 246 6.71 -1.76 11.17
CA LEU A 246 5.88 -2.85 11.73
C LEU A 246 6.65 -4.16 11.82
N SER A 247 7.54 -4.43 10.88
CA SER A 247 8.43 -5.59 10.93
C SER A 247 9.31 -5.56 12.18
N GLN A 248 9.87 -4.40 12.50
CA GLN A 248 10.67 -4.23 13.73
C GLN A 248 9.82 -4.38 15.00
N LEU A 249 8.63 -3.79 15.04
CA LEU A 249 7.73 -3.91 16.20
C LEU A 249 7.25 -5.36 16.41
N PHE A 250 7.07 -6.12 15.33
CA PHE A 250 6.74 -7.54 15.41
C PHE A 250 7.93 -8.39 15.87
N ASP A 251 9.14 -8.10 15.38
CA ASP A 251 10.39 -8.76 15.80
C ASP A 251 10.71 -8.50 17.29
N LEU A 252 10.31 -7.36 17.84
CA LEU A 252 10.42 -6.96 19.24
C LEU A 252 9.24 -7.41 20.13
N PRO A 253 8.50 -8.44 19.81
CA PRO A 253 7.17 -8.91 20.21
C PRO A 253 6.20 -7.84 20.78
N LEU A 254 6.18 -6.66 20.19
CA LEU A 254 5.25 -5.58 20.55
C LEU A 254 3.91 -5.66 19.81
N ILE A 255 3.87 -6.42 18.72
CA ILE A 255 2.69 -6.75 17.91
C ILE A 255 2.56 -8.28 17.87
N HIS A 256 1.34 -8.77 17.96
CA HIS A 256 0.98 -10.19 17.83
C HIS A 256 0.25 -10.46 16.50
N ILE A 257 0.21 -11.72 16.06
CA ILE A 257 -0.51 -12.14 14.86
C ILE A 257 -1.41 -13.33 15.19
#